data_37fcd63c779eeab78b9a732c0fc6fd06
#
_entry.id   37fcd63c779eeab78b9a732c0fc6fd06
#
_cell.length_a   1.000
_cell.length_b   1.000
_cell.length_c   1.000
_cell.angle_alpha   90.00
_cell.angle_beta   90.00
_cell.angle_gamma   90.00
#
_symmetry.space_group_name_H-M   'P 1'
#
loop_
_entity.id
_entity.type
_entity.pdbx_description
1 polymer ?
#
loop_
_entity_poly.entity_id
_entity_poly.type
_entity_poly.pdbx_seq_one_letter_code
_entity_poly.pdbx_strand_id
1 'polypeptide(L)'
;VGEPATYWRLDAPDTFVRPYNENTLFGRWNYPLGVTMYGLLHTAIAIGSEDIKNYIKDHVQLCIDTLEYALWDKEQYGGATSIHNLLTSIDSLDDCGSFASMMLEVNKYLGLRDVKKVADYVGDYIYNHQSRLEDGTFFRKEMMHHFHNMTMWADDLYMSVPFLVRYSQFTGDQKYLDDAANQFFGFKKRLFM
;
A
#
# COMPACT_ATOMS: atom_id res chain seq x y z
N VAL A 1 -21.64 3.78 6.82
CA VAL A 1 -21.03 2.56 6.36
C VAL A 1 -21.97 1.43 6.72
N GLY A 2 -22.39 0.64 5.79
CA GLY A 2 -22.83 -0.66 6.14
C GLY A 2 -24.29 -0.97 6.16
N GLU A 3 -25.12 -0.28 5.43
CA GLU A 3 -26.38 -0.92 5.08
C GLU A 3 -26.13 -2.00 4.05
N PRO A 4 -26.75 -3.20 4.19
CA PRO A 4 -26.63 -4.27 3.21
C PRO A 4 -27.03 -3.79 1.83
N ALA A 5 -26.43 -4.36 0.80
CA ALA A 5 -26.79 -4.06 -0.59
C ALA A 5 -28.28 -4.25 -0.81
N THR A 6 -28.87 -3.32 -1.55
CA THR A 6 -30.32 -3.26 -1.80
C THR A 6 -30.76 -3.97 -3.06
N TYR A 7 -29.83 -4.59 -3.79
CA TYR A 7 -30.13 -5.34 -5.01
C TYR A 7 -30.66 -6.73 -4.69
N TRP A 8 -31.67 -7.16 -5.43
CA TRP A 8 -32.30 -8.43 -5.23
C TRP A 8 -32.02 -9.39 -6.40
N ARG A 9 -31.71 -10.63 -6.06
CA ARG A 9 -31.50 -11.69 -7.05
C ARG A 9 -32.78 -12.48 -7.24
N LEU A 10 -33.24 -12.63 -8.46
CA LEU A 10 -34.43 -13.44 -8.79
C LEU A 10 -34.17 -14.94 -8.64
N ASP A 11 -32.94 -15.38 -8.83
CA ASP A 11 -32.50 -16.78 -8.71
C ASP A 11 -32.19 -17.19 -7.26
N ALA A 12 -32.07 -16.22 -6.36
CA ALA A 12 -31.81 -16.45 -4.93
C ALA A 12 -32.44 -15.32 -4.10
N PRO A 13 -33.79 -15.36 -3.89
CA PRO A 13 -34.53 -14.23 -3.32
C PRO A 13 -34.17 -13.89 -1.87
N ASP A 14 -33.57 -14.81 -1.12
CA ASP A 14 -33.13 -14.59 0.25
C ASP A 14 -31.70 -14.04 0.34
N THR A 15 -31.07 -13.73 -0.78
CA THR A 15 -29.73 -13.15 -0.87
C THR A 15 -29.78 -11.74 -1.47
N PHE A 16 -28.73 -10.99 -1.25
CA PHE A 16 -28.54 -9.68 -1.86
C PHE A 16 -27.19 -9.60 -2.56
N VAL A 17 -27.11 -8.73 -3.54
CA VAL A 17 -25.89 -8.45 -4.26
C VAL A 17 -25.29 -7.17 -3.70
N ARG A 18 -24.08 -7.22 -3.21
CA ARG A 18 -23.37 -6.01 -2.79
C ARG A 18 -23.08 -5.12 -3.99
N PRO A 19 -23.07 -3.79 -3.83
CA PRO A 19 -22.63 -2.89 -4.89
C PRO A 19 -21.16 -3.19 -5.22
N TYR A 20 -20.90 -3.38 -6.50
CA TYR A 20 -19.53 -3.54 -6.96
C TYR A 20 -18.90 -2.16 -7.12
N ASN A 21 -18.02 -1.82 -6.20
CA ASN A 21 -17.30 -0.56 -6.24
C ASN A 21 -16.05 -0.73 -7.10
N GLU A 22 -16.23 -0.74 -8.42
CA GLU A 22 -15.13 -0.72 -9.36
C GLU A 22 -14.90 0.69 -9.89
N ASN A 23 -13.73 1.21 -9.55
CA ASN A 23 -13.21 2.38 -10.22
C ASN A 23 -12.12 1.93 -11.20
N THR A 24 -12.53 1.60 -12.42
CA THR A 24 -11.62 1.08 -13.45
C THR A 24 -10.65 2.14 -13.95
N LEU A 25 -10.92 3.42 -13.69
CA LEU A 25 -10.18 4.49 -14.33
C LEU A 25 -9.11 5.11 -13.45
N PHE A 26 -9.30 5.25 -12.14
CA PHE A 26 -8.52 6.25 -11.45
C PHE A 26 -8.05 5.92 -10.03
N GLY A 27 -8.71 5.09 -9.29
CA GLY A 27 -8.37 4.85 -7.90
C GLY A 27 -7.91 3.41 -7.71
N ARG A 28 -6.61 3.13 -7.83
CA ARG A 28 -6.10 1.80 -7.56
C ARG A 28 -4.84 1.87 -6.71
N TRP A 29 -4.86 1.09 -5.65
CA TRP A 29 -3.67 0.86 -4.84
C TRP A 29 -2.84 -0.27 -5.46
N ASN A 30 -1.69 0.05 -6.04
CA ASN A 30 -0.70 -0.93 -6.48
C ASN A 30 0.69 -0.28 -6.66
N TYR A 31 1.77 -1.09 -6.71
CA TYR A 31 3.12 -0.56 -6.78
C TYR A 31 3.42 0.21 -8.08
N PRO A 32 2.95 -0.18 -9.28
CA PRO A 32 3.23 0.59 -10.49
C PRO A 32 2.68 2.01 -10.42
N LEU A 33 1.48 2.18 -9.85
CA LEU A 33 0.91 3.50 -9.62
C LEU A 33 1.68 4.27 -8.54
N GLY A 34 2.17 3.60 -7.50
CA GLY A 34 3.04 4.21 -6.50
C GLY A 34 4.28 4.82 -7.13
N VAL A 35 4.98 4.07 -7.99
CA VAL A 35 6.17 4.56 -8.73
C VAL A 35 5.81 5.68 -9.69
N THR A 36 4.74 5.49 -10.49
CA THR A 36 4.33 6.47 -11.50
C THR A 36 3.93 7.80 -10.86
N MET A 37 3.10 7.76 -9.82
CA MET A 37 2.64 8.99 -9.16
C MET A 37 3.74 9.69 -8.37
N TYR A 38 4.72 8.96 -7.84
CA TYR A 38 5.91 9.56 -7.27
C TYR A 38 6.67 10.39 -8.32
N GLY A 39 6.91 9.81 -9.50
CA GLY A 39 7.54 10.52 -10.61
C GLY A 39 6.73 11.73 -11.08
N LEU A 40 5.41 11.58 -11.23
CA LEU A 40 4.51 12.67 -11.61
C LEU A 40 4.48 13.78 -10.57
N LEU A 41 4.51 13.48 -9.27
CA LEU A 41 4.54 14.48 -8.20
C LEU A 41 5.77 15.38 -8.35
N HIS A 42 6.96 14.79 -8.47
CA HIS A 42 8.18 15.55 -8.60
C HIS A 42 8.26 16.32 -9.92
N THR A 43 7.74 15.76 -11.01
CA THR A 43 7.57 16.47 -12.28
C THR A 43 6.63 17.67 -12.12
N ALA A 44 5.46 17.46 -11.51
CA ALA A 44 4.49 18.53 -11.29
C ALA A 44 5.04 19.68 -10.42
N ILE A 45 5.85 19.35 -9.42
CA ILE A 45 6.56 20.35 -8.59
C ILE A 45 7.57 21.11 -9.45
N ALA A 46 8.37 20.41 -10.24
CA ALA A 46 9.42 21.02 -11.05
C ALA A 46 8.89 21.98 -12.14
N ILE A 47 7.75 21.62 -12.77
CA ILE A 47 7.13 22.45 -13.82
C ILE A 47 6.02 23.38 -13.30
N GLY A 48 5.67 23.32 -12.03
CA GLY A 48 4.62 24.15 -11.42
C GLY A 48 3.20 23.79 -11.86
N SER A 49 2.92 22.52 -12.21
CA SER A 49 1.60 22.09 -12.70
C SER A 49 0.63 21.77 -11.55
N GLU A 50 -0.33 22.62 -11.32
CA GLU A 50 -1.38 22.38 -10.33
C GLU A 50 -2.36 21.27 -10.75
N ASP A 51 -2.65 21.13 -12.03
CA ASP A 51 -3.55 20.06 -12.53
C ASP A 51 -3.00 18.67 -12.22
N ILE A 52 -1.69 18.44 -12.43
CA ILE A 52 -1.07 17.15 -12.11
C ILE A 52 -1.03 16.93 -10.59
N LYS A 53 -0.72 17.97 -9.81
CA LYS A 53 -0.74 17.88 -8.33
C LYS A 53 -2.13 17.51 -7.82
N ASN A 54 -3.18 18.17 -8.33
CA ASN A 54 -4.56 17.88 -7.94
C ASN A 54 -4.95 16.45 -8.31
N TYR A 55 -4.64 16.02 -9.54
CA TYR A 55 -4.90 14.63 -9.96
C TYR A 55 -4.28 13.59 -9.01
N ILE A 56 -3.00 13.77 -8.66
CA ILE A 56 -2.29 12.87 -7.74
C ILE A 56 -2.94 12.90 -6.35
N LYS A 57 -3.20 14.11 -5.84
CA LYS A 57 -3.81 14.30 -4.53
C LYS A 57 -5.18 13.62 -4.44
N ASP A 58 -6.02 13.80 -5.43
CA ASP A 58 -7.38 13.25 -5.47
C ASP A 58 -7.35 11.71 -5.55
N HIS A 59 -6.44 11.16 -6.37
CA HIS A 59 -6.27 9.71 -6.46
C HIS A 59 -5.83 9.10 -5.11
N VAL A 60 -4.82 9.69 -4.48
CA VAL A 60 -4.30 9.19 -3.20
C VAL A 60 -5.33 9.38 -2.09
N GLN A 61 -6.02 10.52 -2.06
CA GLN A 61 -7.08 10.78 -1.08
C GLN A 61 -8.24 9.80 -1.22
N LEU A 62 -8.64 9.45 -2.45
CA LEU A 62 -9.66 8.42 -2.68
C LEU A 62 -9.25 7.08 -2.07
N CYS A 63 -7.98 6.68 -2.24
CA CYS A 63 -7.47 5.45 -1.63
C CYS A 63 -7.50 5.50 -0.10
N ILE A 64 -7.21 6.65 0.50
CA ILE A 64 -7.29 6.84 1.96
C ILE A 64 -8.75 6.78 2.44
N ASP A 65 -9.63 7.52 1.80
CA ASP A 65 -11.04 7.69 2.22
C ASP A 65 -11.83 6.37 2.13
N THR A 66 -11.44 5.47 1.24
CA THR A 66 -12.17 4.22 0.98
C THR A 66 -11.59 2.98 1.67
N LEU A 67 -10.44 3.06 2.35
CA LEU A 67 -9.81 1.89 2.98
C LEU A 67 -10.69 1.24 4.05
N GLU A 68 -11.28 2.02 4.95
CA GLU A 68 -12.14 1.46 6.02
C GLU A 68 -13.34 0.71 5.45
N TYR A 69 -13.94 1.27 4.39
CA TYR A 69 -15.02 0.58 3.69
C TYR A 69 -14.53 -0.72 3.05
N ALA A 70 -13.35 -0.72 2.43
CA ALA A 70 -12.80 -1.90 1.79
C ALA A 70 -12.46 -3.02 2.80
N LEU A 71 -11.97 -2.66 3.98
CA LEU A 71 -11.72 -3.61 5.07
C LEU A 71 -13.02 -4.20 5.60
N TRP A 72 -14.03 -3.36 5.85
CA TRP A 72 -15.37 -3.81 6.24
C TRP A 72 -16.00 -4.71 5.18
N ASP A 73 -15.94 -4.32 3.90
CA ASP A 73 -16.49 -5.08 2.77
C ASP A 73 -15.84 -6.47 2.66
N LYS A 74 -14.52 -6.54 2.85
CA LYS A 74 -13.80 -7.82 2.89
C LYS A 74 -14.27 -8.70 4.05
N GLU A 75 -14.45 -8.14 5.24
CA GLU A 75 -14.94 -8.87 6.40
C GLU A 75 -16.35 -9.44 6.18
N GLN A 76 -17.26 -8.66 5.56
CA GLN A 76 -18.63 -9.08 5.32
C GLN A 76 -18.77 -10.12 4.20
N TYR A 77 -17.96 -10.03 3.15
CA TYR A 77 -18.18 -10.79 1.91
C TYR A 77 -16.99 -11.67 1.50
N GLY A 78 -15.92 -11.70 2.26
CA GLY A 78 -14.73 -12.53 2.00
C GLY A 78 -13.86 -12.04 0.84
N GLY A 79 -14.12 -10.86 0.31
CA GLY A 79 -13.34 -10.27 -0.78
C GLY A 79 -13.43 -8.76 -0.77
N ALA A 80 -12.35 -8.08 -1.09
CA ALA A 80 -12.29 -6.63 -1.12
C ALA A 80 -12.67 -6.06 -2.49
N THR A 81 -12.95 -4.75 -2.50
CA THR A 81 -13.14 -3.98 -3.72
C THR A 81 -11.85 -3.90 -4.54
N SER A 82 -11.97 -3.72 -5.85
CA SER A 82 -10.83 -3.66 -6.77
C SER A 82 -9.80 -2.57 -6.45
N ILE A 83 -10.23 -1.46 -5.83
CA ILE A 83 -9.37 -0.33 -5.44
C ILE A 83 -8.31 -0.78 -4.43
N HIS A 84 -8.71 -1.58 -3.44
CA HIS A 84 -7.89 -1.96 -2.29
C HIS A 84 -7.61 -3.46 -2.18
N ASN A 85 -7.82 -4.22 -3.24
CA ASN A 85 -7.65 -5.67 -3.17
C ASN A 85 -6.29 -6.08 -2.60
N LEU A 86 -5.21 -5.46 -3.06
CA LEU A 86 -3.86 -5.73 -2.55
C LEU A 86 -3.69 -5.26 -1.10
N LEU A 87 -4.08 -4.01 -0.80
CA LEU A 87 -3.91 -3.43 0.53
C LEU A 87 -4.71 -4.15 1.62
N THR A 88 -5.89 -4.68 1.31
CA THR A 88 -6.71 -5.44 2.27
C THR A 88 -6.28 -6.88 2.44
N SER A 89 -5.38 -7.38 1.61
CA SER A 89 -4.88 -8.76 1.60
C SER A 89 -3.37 -8.79 1.38
N ILE A 90 -2.65 -7.96 2.13
CA ILE A 90 -1.20 -7.82 1.96
C ILE A 90 -0.52 -9.18 2.20
N ASP A 91 0.23 -9.65 1.22
CA ASP A 91 1.07 -10.83 1.32
C ASP A 91 2.54 -10.55 0.98
N SER A 92 2.82 -9.37 0.43
CA SER A 92 4.15 -8.92 0.03
C SER A 92 4.36 -7.42 0.22
N LEU A 93 5.62 -6.99 0.17
CA LEU A 93 5.98 -5.58 0.20
C LEU A 93 5.48 -4.81 -1.05
N ASP A 94 5.33 -5.50 -2.18
CA ASP A 94 4.79 -4.93 -3.42
C ASP A 94 3.36 -4.41 -3.23
N ASP A 95 2.57 -5.08 -2.38
CA ASP A 95 1.17 -4.75 -2.15
C ASP A 95 0.97 -3.45 -1.36
N CYS A 96 1.96 -3.03 -0.60
CA CYS A 96 1.78 -1.92 0.34
C CYS A 96 2.85 -0.83 0.27
N GLY A 97 4.13 -1.19 0.18
CA GLY A 97 5.20 -0.26 0.52
C GLY A 97 5.44 0.86 -0.49
N SER A 98 5.48 0.55 -1.79
CA SER A 98 5.72 1.56 -2.82
C SER A 98 4.65 2.65 -2.85
N PHE A 99 3.37 2.25 -2.85
CA PHE A 99 2.27 3.23 -2.87
C PHE A 99 2.20 4.02 -1.55
N ALA A 100 2.37 3.36 -0.39
CA ALA A 100 2.38 4.05 0.89
C ALA A 100 3.55 5.03 1.03
N SER A 101 4.71 4.69 0.49
CA SER A 101 5.86 5.60 0.41
C SER A 101 5.53 6.86 -0.39
N MET A 102 4.93 6.69 -1.57
CA MET A 102 4.46 7.80 -2.41
C MET A 102 3.36 8.59 -1.70
N MET A 103 2.41 7.95 -1.03
CA MET A 103 1.35 8.60 -0.25
C MET A 103 1.93 9.54 0.82
N LEU A 104 2.96 9.11 1.55
CA LEU A 104 3.62 9.97 2.54
C LEU A 104 4.34 11.16 1.89
N GLU A 105 4.93 10.97 0.71
CA GLU A 105 5.53 12.05 -0.04
C GLU A 105 4.47 13.07 -0.53
N VAL A 106 3.33 12.59 -1.05
CA VAL A 106 2.19 13.44 -1.42
C VAL A 106 1.69 14.23 -0.22
N ASN A 107 1.55 13.57 0.94
CA ASN A 107 1.15 14.24 2.17
C ASN A 107 2.10 15.39 2.56
N LYS A 108 3.41 15.18 2.41
CA LYS A 108 4.43 16.19 2.72
C LYS A 108 4.28 17.46 1.87
N TYR A 109 3.95 17.34 0.59
CA TYR A 109 3.89 18.48 -0.34
C TYR A 109 2.49 19.05 -0.53
N LEU A 110 1.46 18.22 -0.47
CA LEU A 110 0.10 18.62 -0.86
C LEU A 110 -0.90 18.55 0.29
N GLY A 111 -0.54 17.92 1.41
CA GLY A 111 -1.43 17.69 2.55
C GLY A 111 -2.58 16.74 2.23
N LEU A 112 -2.71 15.68 3.02
CA LEU A 112 -3.78 14.68 2.91
C LEU A 112 -4.53 14.58 4.23
N ARG A 113 -5.83 14.25 4.15
CA ARG A 113 -6.63 13.96 5.35
C ARG A 113 -6.44 12.49 5.75
N ASP A 114 -6.49 12.20 7.03
CA ASP A 114 -6.54 10.85 7.61
C ASP A 114 -5.42 9.90 7.14
N VAL A 115 -4.33 10.44 6.60
CA VAL A 115 -3.18 9.67 6.09
C VAL A 115 -2.58 8.74 7.16
N LYS A 116 -2.67 9.15 8.43
CA LYS A 116 -2.08 8.41 9.54
C LYS A 116 -2.64 6.99 9.66
N LYS A 117 -3.95 6.80 9.48
CA LYS A 117 -4.58 5.48 9.60
C LYS A 117 -4.05 4.48 8.56
N VAL A 118 -3.83 4.93 7.33
CA VAL A 118 -3.28 4.08 6.26
C VAL A 118 -1.78 3.85 6.46
N ALA A 119 -1.05 4.89 6.85
CA ALA A 119 0.37 4.79 7.14
C ALA A 119 0.64 3.83 8.31
N ASP A 120 -0.15 3.90 9.37
CA ASP A 120 -0.03 2.99 10.52
C ASP A 120 -0.39 1.55 10.14
N TYR A 121 -1.42 1.34 9.32
CA TYR A 121 -1.82 0.02 8.84
C TYR A 121 -0.70 -0.65 8.02
N VAL A 122 -0.10 0.09 7.09
CA VAL A 122 1.05 -0.41 6.31
C VAL A 122 2.30 -0.56 7.19
N GLY A 123 2.54 0.39 8.09
CA GLY A 123 3.67 0.36 9.03
C GLY A 123 3.62 -0.86 9.95
N ASP A 124 2.44 -1.20 10.43
CA ASP A 124 2.21 -2.39 11.25
C ASP A 124 2.54 -3.68 10.47
N TYR A 125 2.03 -3.80 9.24
CA TYR A 125 2.35 -4.94 8.39
C TYR A 125 3.86 -5.08 8.16
N ILE A 126 4.53 -4.03 7.69
CA ILE A 126 5.94 -4.10 7.34
C ILE A 126 6.80 -4.40 8.57
N TYR A 127 6.48 -3.79 9.72
CA TYR A 127 7.30 -3.95 10.92
C TYR A 127 7.03 -5.27 11.67
N ASN A 128 5.76 -5.71 11.78
CA ASN A 128 5.35 -6.80 12.63
C ASN A 128 4.99 -8.09 11.87
N HIS A 129 4.60 -8.01 10.58
CA HIS A 129 4.04 -9.15 9.86
C HIS A 129 4.88 -9.59 8.66
N GLN A 130 5.68 -8.70 8.06
CA GLN A 130 6.58 -9.07 6.98
C GLN A 130 7.60 -10.11 7.44
N SER A 131 7.76 -11.18 6.66
CA SER A 131 8.69 -12.26 6.97
C SER A 131 10.13 -11.78 7.03
N ARG A 132 10.85 -12.22 8.09
CA ARG A 132 12.23 -11.82 8.38
C ARG A 132 13.09 -13.04 8.65
N LEU A 133 14.35 -12.98 8.21
CA LEU A 133 15.40 -13.90 8.63
C LEU A 133 15.81 -13.61 10.10
N GLU A 134 16.61 -14.49 10.69
CA GLU A 134 17.08 -14.35 12.09
C GLU A 134 17.76 -13.00 12.39
N ASP A 135 18.42 -12.40 11.39
CA ASP A 135 19.07 -11.09 11.53
C ASP A 135 18.14 -9.91 11.20
N GLY A 136 16.85 -10.17 11.04
CA GLY A 136 15.84 -9.15 10.75
C GLY A 136 15.69 -8.76 9.28
N THR A 137 16.50 -9.32 8.37
CA THR A 137 16.41 -9.02 6.92
C THR A 137 15.12 -9.56 6.34
N PHE A 138 14.43 -8.78 5.52
CA PHE A 138 13.22 -9.21 4.82
C PHE A 138 13.49 -10.31 3.80
N PHE A 139 12.52 -11.20 3.66
CA PHE A 139 12.50 -12.21 2.60
C PHE A 139 11.05 -12.60 2.26
N ARG A 140 10.87 -13.26 1.14
CA ARG A 140 9.57 -13.79 0.67
C ARG A 140 9.43 -15.22 1.13
N LYS A 141 8.63 -15.46 2.18
CA LYS A 141 8.42 -16.80 2.74
C LYS A 141 7.52 -17.64 1.86
N GLU A 142 6.36 -17.09 1.54
CA GLU A 142 5.33 -17.72 0.71
C GLU A 142 4.79 -16.68 -0.27
N MET A 143 4.51 -17.11 -1.49
CA MET A 143 3.90 -16.27 -2.51
C MET A 143 2.90 -17.10 -3.31
N MET A 144 1.96 -16.44 -3.98
CA MET A 144 0.98 -17.09 -4.86
C MET A 144 1.62 -18.03 -5.91
N HIS A 145 2.87 -17.79 -6.28
CA HIS A 145 3.64 -18.64 -7.17
C HIS A 145 4.74 -19.36 -6.39
N HIS A 146 4.61 -20.67 -6.21
CA HIS A 146 5.48 -21.50 -5.37
C HIS A 146 7.00 -21.40 -5.67
N PHE A 147 7.40 -21.05 -6.89
CA PHE A 147 8.81 -20.86 -7.25
C PHE A 147 9.42 -19.56 -6.70
N HIS A 148 8.64 -18.69 -6.10
CA HIS A 148 9.13 -17.49 -5.43
C HIS A 148 9.23 -17.65 -3.90
N ASN A 149 8.88 -18.82 -3.38
CA ASN A 149 8.95 -19.08 -1.94
C ASN A 149 10.39 -19.13 -1.45
N MET A 150 10.63 -18.65 -0.23
CA MET A 150 11.95 -18.63 0.41
C MET A 150 13.03 -17.90 -0.40
N THR A 151 12.64 -16.78 -1.03
CA THR A 151 13.53 -15.98 -1.88
C THR A 151 13.75 -14.57 -1.34
N MET A 152 14.83 -13.95 -1.79
CA MET A 152 15.12 -12.52 -1.58
C MET A 152 15.26 -11.84 -2.94
N TRP A 153 14.57 -10.73 -3.09
CA TRP A 153 14.59 -9.93 -4.32
C TRP A 153 15.07 -8.51 -4.00
N ALA A 154 16.00 -7.99 -4.80
CA ALA A 154 16.55 -6.66 -4.56
C ALA A 154 15.50 -5.54 -4.64
N ASP A 155 14.42 -5.74 -5.38
CA ASP A 155 13.30 -4.80 -5.46
C ASP A 155 12.56 -4.63 -4.12
N ASP A 156 12.59 -5.61 -3.23
CA ASP A 156 12.03 -5.50 -1.88
C ASP A 156 12.66 -4.36 -1.06
N LEU A 157 13.89 -3.97 -1.37
CA LEU A 157 14.48 -2.76 -0.80
C LEU A 157 13.72 -1.50 -1.24
N TYR A 158 13.35 -1.40 -2.51
CA TYR A 158 12.56 -0.28 -2.99
C TYR A 158 11.14 -0.32 -2.45
N MET A 159 10.56 -1.50 -2.29
CA MET A 159 9.20 -1.68 -1.80
C MET A 159 9.07 -1.43 -0.29
N SER A 160 10.15 -1.41 0.47
CA SER A 160 10.13 -1.23 1.93
C SER A 160 10.85 0.01 2.43
N VAL A 161 12.11 0.19 2.06
CA VAL A 161 13.00 1.19 2.66
C VAL A 161 12.51 2.63 2.46
N PRO A 162 12.04 3.07 1.28
CA PRO A 162 11.50 4.40 1.11
C PRO A 162 10.29 4.69 2.01
N PHE A 163 9.44 3.68 2.25
CA PHE A 163 8.34 3.80 3.19
C PHE A 163 8.84 3.93 4.63
N LEU A 164 9.70 3.04 5.08
CA LEU A 164 10.24 3.05 6.44
C LEU A 164 10.91 4.39 6.79
N VAL A 165 11.71 4.95 5.87
CA VAL A 165 12.35 6.25 6.06
C VAL A 165 11.31 7.37 6.19
N ARG A 166 10.32 7.43 5.29
CA ARG A 166 9.27 8.45 5.34
C ARG A 166 8.34 8.28 6.52
N TYR A 167 8.07 7.03 6.91
CA TYR A 167 7.23 6.74 8.05
C TYR A 167 7.92 7.10 9.37
N SER A 168 9.25 6.87 9.49
CA SER A 168 10.04 7.39 10.60
C SER A 168 9.97 8.92 10.70
N GLN A 169 10.11 9.62 9.57
CA GLN A 169 9.97 11.08 9.53
C GLN A 169 8.56 11.56 9.91
N PHE A 170 7.54 10.82 9.50
CA PHE A 170 6.13 11.14 9.75
C PHE A 170 5.75 10.92 11.22
N THR A 171 6.23 9.83 11.83
CA THR A 171 5.90 9.46 13.22
C THR A 171 6.86 10.02 14.27
N GLY A 172 8.08 10.35 13.88
CA GLY A 172 9.21 10.67 14.78
C GLY A 172 9.85 9.43 15.42
N ASP A 173 9.44 8.21 15.05
CA ASP A 173 9.96 6.98 15.66
C ASP A 173 11.19 6.46 14.90
N GLN A 174 12.33 6.54 15.56
CA GLN A 174 13.64 6.17 15.03
C GLN A 174 13.75 4.69 14.62
N LYS A 175 12.97 3.80 15.25
CA LYS A 175 13.07 2.35 15.00
C LYS A 175 12.85 1.98 13.52
N TYR A 176 12.03 2.73 12.81
CA TYR A 176 11.77 2.49 11.38
C TYR A 176 12.95 2.89 10.51
N LEU A 177 13.69 3.93 10.89
CA LEU A 177 14.93 4.31 10.21
C LEU A 177 16.05 3.30 10.46
N ASP A 178 16.14 2.80 11.69
CA ASP A 178 17.10 1.75 12.05
C ASP A 178 16.81 0.46 11.29
N ASP A 179 15.53 0.08 11.16
CA ASP A 179 15.11 -1.06 10.34
C ASP A 179 15.46 -0.85 8.84
N ALA A 180 15.19 0.33 8.30
CA ALA A 180 15.57 0.68 6.92
C ALA A 180 17.09 0.49 6.69
N ALA A 181 17.93 0.93 7.63
CA ALA A 181 19.37 0.74 7.57
C ALA A 181 19.74 -0.76 7.63
N ASN A 182 19.12 -1.51 8.54
CA ASN A 182 19.34 -2.95 8.65
C ASN A 182 18.99 -3.70 7.35
N GLN A 183 17.92 -3.31 6.65
CA GLN A 183 17.58 -3.90 5.36
C GLN A 183 18.71 -3.71 4.32
N PHE A 184 19.27 -2.50 4.20
CA PHE A 184 20.41 -2.28 3.31
C PHE A 184 21.60 -3.19 3.61
N PHE A 185 21.98 -3.34 4.87
CA PHE A 185 23.09 -4.19 5.23
C PHE A 185 22.76 -5.68 5.00
N GLY A 186 21.55 -6.11 5.34
CA GLY A 186 21.12 -7.48 5.17
C GLY A 186 21.08 -7.90 3.70
N PHE A 187 20.52 -7.05 2.83
CA PHE A 187 20.47 -7.28 1.38
C PHE A 187 21.86 -7.22 0.76
N LYS A 188 22.67 -6.22 1.12
CA LYS A 188 24.07 -6.15 0.67
C LYS A 188 24.83 -7.42 0.97
N LYS A 189 24.73 -7.94 2.18
CA LYS A 189 25.41 -9.17 2.61
C LYS A 189 25.07 -10.39 1.75
N ARG A 190 23.87 -10.45 1.15
CA ARG A 190 23.33 -11.63 0.47
C ARG A 190 23.26 -11.50 -1.05
N LEU A 191 23.02 -10.33 -1.56
CA LEU A 191 22.79 -10.10 -2.99
C LEU A 191 23.94 -9.39 -3.70
N PHE A 192 24.83 -8.74 -2.97
CA PHE A 192 26.07 -8.18 -3.55
C PHE A 192 27.17 -9.22 -3.51
N MET A 193 27.56 -9.69 -4.68
CA MET A 193 28.78 -10.49 -4.89
C MET A 193 29.93 -9.60 -5.32
#